data_4c31760649749903c9c486875a4bbfaa
#
_entry.id   4c31760649749903c9c486875a4bbfaa
#
_cell.length_a   1.000
_cell.length_b   1.000
_cell.length_c   1.000
_cell.angle_alpha   90.00
_cell.angle_beta   90.00
_cell.angle_gamma   90.00
#
_symmetry.space_group_name_H-M   'P 1'
#
loop_
_entity.id
_entity.type
_entity.pdbx_description
1 polymer ?
#
loop_
_entity_poly.entity_id
_entity_poly.type
_entity_poly.pdbx_seq_one_letter_code
_entity_poly.pdbx_strand_id
1 'polypeptide(L)'
;KYLVNQYWDPRSFHHPFYGIMCTEYSAAEEQLVGEPWVIYKGTDDRFTEGPHLYKLNGYYYLFVAQGGTVYAHKERAARAKSLYEEFETQPGGPFLTTLDAPYHPIQKAGHGSLVDTPDGEWYFTHLMGRPLHRSQESSIDPRGWCPLGRETGIQKLIWDEDGWPHIAGGHNGLLEVDAPLNVKEHKWEPDCPVKDDFDGDR
;
A
#
# COMPACT_ATOMS: atom_id res chain seq x y z
N LYS A 1 -20.47 5.33 8.18
CA LYS A 1 -19.07 5.26 7.71
C LYS A 1 -18.23 4.56 8.76
N TYR A 2 -16.98 4.18 8.39
CA TYR A 2 -16.07 3.50 9.32
C TYR A 2 -14.69 4.15 9.28
N LEU A 3 -14.08 4.28 10.44
CA LEU A 3 -12.66 4.59 10.62
C LEU A 3 -11.92 3.27 10.85
N VAL A 4 -10.83 3.06 10.13
CA VAL A 4 -9.91 1.96 10.37
C VAL A 4 -8.53 2.49 10.72
N ASN A 5 -7.91 1.93 11.72
CA ASN A 5 -6.57 2.33 12.16
C ASN A 5 -5.83 1.13 12.78
N GLN A 6 -4.52 1.18 12.75
CA GLN A 6 -3.73 0.25 13.54
C GLN A 6 -3.80 0.62 15.02
N TYR A 7 -3.73 -0.40 15.89
CA TYR A 7 -3.62 -0.21 17.32
C TYR A 7 -2.41 -0.96 17.87
N TRP A 8 -1.61 -0.24 18.64
CA TRP A 8 -0.46 -0.75 19.35
C TRP A 8 -0.75 -0.76 20.84
N ASP A 9 -0.58 -1.91 21.48
CA ASP A 9 -0.68 -1.99 22.93
C ASP A 9 0.69 -1.65 23.54
N PRO A 10 0.84 -0.48 24.15
CA PRO A 10 2.11 -0.04 24.73
C PRO A 10 2.58 -0.90 25.91
N ARG A 11 1.71 -1.77 26.45
CA ARG A 11 2.03 -2.70 27.54
C ARG A 11 2.75 -3.94 27.05
N SER A 12 2.72 -4.20 25.75
CA SER A 12 3.37 -5.37 25.15
C SER A 12 4.74 -5.00 24.59
N PHE A 13 5.81 -5.49 25.24
CA PHE A 13 7.20 -5.27 24.76
C PHE A 13 7.59 -6.16 23.58
N HIS A 14 6.97 -7.33 23.41
CA HIS A 14 7.39 -8.31 22.42
C HIS A 14 6.60 -8.19 21.11
N HIS A 15 5.31 -7.90 21.17
CA HIS A 15 4.43 -7.70 20.04
C HIS A 15 3.44 -6.58 20.36
N PRO A 16 3.84 -5.31 20.19
CA PRO A 16 2.98 -4.18 20.51
C PRO A 16 1.78 -4.03 19.56
N PHE A 17 1.85 -4.61 18.35
CA PHE A 17 0.72 -4.60 17.43
C PHE A 17 -0.42 -5.47 17.97
N TYR A 18 -1.56 -4.85 18.20
CA TYR A 18 -2.75 -5.50 18.71
C TYR A 18 -3.70 -5.92 17.58
N GLY A 19 -3.84 -5.07 16.55
CA GLY A 19 -4.70 -5.33 15.42
C GLY A 19 -5.03 -4.08 14.62
N ILE A 20 -5.73 -4.29 13.53
CA ILE A 20 -6.44 -3.24 12.82
C ILE A 20 -7.80 -3.11 13.46
N MET A 21 -8.06 -1.94 14.03
CA MET A 21 -9.32 -1.58 14.66
C MET A 21 -10.27 -0.97 13.65
N CYS A 22 -11.55 -1.19 13.87
CA CYS A 22 -12.63 -0.54 13.15
C CYS A 22 -13.54 0.17 14.16
N THR A 23 -13.98 1.37 13.83
CA THR A 23 -14.96 2.13 14.65
C THR A 23 -15.99 2.76 13.71
N GLU A 24 -17.24 2.73 14.08
CA GLU A 24 -18.27 3.41 13.31
C GLU A 24 -18.16 4.93 13.46
N TYR A 25 -18.38 5.64 12.35
CA TYR A 25 -18.47 7.10 12.31
C TYR A 25 -19.87 7.53 11.90
N SER A 26 -20.56 8.27 12.76
CA SER A 26 -21.83 8.92 12.47
C SER A 26 -21.57 10.25 11.78
N ALA A 27 -21.98 10.36 10.50
CA ALA A 27 -21.88 11.62 9.76
C ALA A 27 -22.92 12.66 10.22
N ALA A 28 -23.99 12.23 10.86
CA ALA A 28 -25.03 13.12 11.38
C ALA A 28 -24.61 13.75 12.71
N GLU A 29 -23.85 13.02 13.52
CA GLU A 29 -23.36 13.48 14.81
C GLU A 29 -21.91 13.98 14.75
N GLU A 30 -21.24 13.81 13.59
CA GLU A 30 -19.86 14.19 13.33
C GLU A 30 -18.84 13.60 14.33
N GLN A 31 -19.13 12.37 14.80
CA GLN A 31 -18.28 11.70 15.80
C GLN A 31 -18.21 10.19 15.58
N LEU A 32 -17.23 9.56 16.24
CA LEU A 32 -17.15 8.11 16.38
C LEU A 32 -18.25 7.63 17.33
N VAL A 33 -18.91 6.53 16.97
CA VAL A 33 -20.00 5.93 17.76
C VAL A 33 -19.73 4.45 18.03
N GLY A 34 -20.15 4.00 19.20
CA GLY A 34 -19.92 2.62 19.64
C GLY A 34 -18.47 2.34 20.05
N GLU A 35 -18.25 1.10 20.46
CA GLU A 35 -16.93 0.65 20.85
C GLU A 35 -16.11 0.17 19.64
N PRO A 36 -14.82 0.48 19.56
CA PRO A 36 -13.96 -0.05 18.52
C PRO A 36 -13.75 -1.56 18.66
N TRP A 37 -13.63 -2.25 17.52
CA TRP A 37 -13.35 -3.69 17.51
C TRP A 37 -12.24 -4.04 16.54
N VAL A 38 -11.55 -5.16 16.76
CA VAL A 38 -10.49 -5.67 15.90
C VAL A 38 -11.12 -6.38 14.71
N ILE A 39 -10.79 -5.95 13.50
CA ILE A 39 -11.22 -6.62 12.25
C ILE A 39 -10.12 -7.51 11.66
N TYR A 40 -8.85 -7.26 11.98
CA TYR A 40 -7.73 -8.02 11.42
C TYR A 40 -6.52 -8.02 12.37
N LYS A 41 -5.96 -9.19 12.61
CA LYS A 41 -4.80 -9.36 13.50
C LYS A 41 -3.46 -9.43 12.79
N GLY A 42 -3.44 -9.25 11.47
CA GLY A 42 -2.22 -9.38 10.68
C GLY A 42 -1.85 -10.83 10.40
N THR A 43 -0.62 -11.03 10.00
CA THR A 43 0.03 -12.32 9.79
C THR A 43 1.25 -12.42 10.71
N ASP A 44 2.08 -13.45 10.55
CA ASP A 44 3.36 -13.58 11.25
C ASP A 44 4.38 -12.48 10.88
N ASP A 45 4.12 -11.74 9.81
CA ASP A 45 4.89 -10.53 9.48
C ASP A 45 4.63 -9.43 10.50
N ARG A 46 5.68 -8.72 10.88
CA ARG A 46 5.60 -7.62 11.86
C ARG A 46 5.18 -6.31 11.19
N PHE A 47 4.79 -5.35 12.02
CA PHE A 47 4.49 -3.97 11.60
C PHE A 47 3.35 -3.88 10.58
N THR A 48 2.18 -4.40 10.94
CA THR A 48 0.95 -4.24 10.15
C THR A 48 0.39 -2.83 10.37
N GLU A 49 0.29 -2.04 9.30
CA GLU A 49 -0.07 -0.63 9.36
C GLU A 49 -0.77 -0.15 8.08
N GLY A 50 -1.15 1.12 8.03
CA GLY A 50 -1.71 1.77 6.84
C GLY A 50 -2.96 1.10 6.29
N PRO A 51 -4.00 0.81 7.11
CA PRO A 51 -5.17 0.08 6.63
C PRO A 51 -6.02 0.94 5.70
N HIS A 52 -6.38 0.36 4.55
CA HIS A 52 -7.40 0.86 3.64
C HIS A 52 -8.52 -0.15 3.50
N LEU A 53 -9.77 0.27 3.74
CA LEU A 53 -10.95 -0.58 3.72
C LEU A 53 -11.90 -0.18 2.60
N TYR A 54 -12.26 -1.13 1.75
CA TYR A 54 -13.14 -0.93 0.60
C TYR A 54 -14.32 -1.92 0.66
N LYS A 55 -15.51 -1.48 0.25
CA LYS A 55 -16.65 -2.37 0.05
C LYS A 55 -16.89 -2.55 -1.45
N LEU A 56 -16.55 -3.72 -1.97
CA LEU A 56 -16.58 -4.05 -3.39
C LEU A 56 -17.14 -5.46 -3.59
N ASN A 57 -18.00 -5.64 -4.59
CA ASN A 57 -18.49 -6.96 -5.03
C ASN A 57 -19.02 -7.85 -3.88
N GLY A 58 -19.67 -7.24 -2.88
CA GLY A 58 -20.24 -7.99 -1.74
C GLY A 58 -19.25 -8.32 -0.62
N TYR A 59 -17.98 -7.93 -0.74
CA TYR A 59 -16.95 -8.09 0.28
C TYR A 59 -16.47 -6.75 0.81
N TYR A 60 -15.92 -6.78 2.01
CA TYR A 60 -15.02 -5.76 2.53
C TYR A 60 -13.58 -6.22 2.27
N TYR A 61 -12.84 -5.46 1.49
CA TYR A 61 -11.42 -5.68 1.24
C TYR A 61 -10.60 -4.75 2.11
N LEU A 62 -9.64 -5.33 2.80
CA LEU A 62 -8.68 -4.62 3.64
C LEU A 62 -7.29 -4.77 3.02
N PHE A 63 -6.65 -3.64 2.76
CA PHE A 63 -5.24 -3.60 2.36
C PHE A 63 -4.42 -3.05 3.52
N VAL A 64 -3.29 -3.68 3.80
CA VAL A 64 -2.40 -3.30 4.91
C VAL A 64 -0.94 -3.47 4.52
N ALA A 65 -0.13 -2.52 4.91
CA ALA A 65 1.32 -2.62 4.79
C ALA A 65 1.89 -3.51 5.91
N GLN A 66 2.93 -4.27 5.59
CA GLN A 66 3.67 -5.10 6.56
C GLN A 66 5.17 -5.04 6.31
N GLY A 67 5.96 -5.44 7.32
CA GLY A 67 7.41 -5.57 7.23
C GLY A 67 8.18 -4.28 7.45
N GLY A 68 7.51 -3.17 7.78
CA GLY A 68 8.12 -1.86 8.00
C GLY A 68 8.68 -1.24 6.72
N THR A 69 9.45 -0.16 6.83
CA THR A 69 9.90 0.68 5.71
C THR A 69 11.23 0.23 5.08
N VAL A 70 11.64 -1.00 5.35
CA VAL A 70 12.87 -1.62 4.85
C VAL A 70 12.60 -2.51 3.64
N TYR A 71 13.57 -3.30 3.20
CA TYR A 71 13.40 -4.21 2.05
C TYR A 71 12.37 -5.33 2.27
N ALA A 72 12.00 -5.60 3.53
CA ALA A 72 10.92 -6.54 3.86
C ALA A 72 9.51 -5.95 3.68
N HIS A 73 9.41 -4.69 3.28
CA HIS A 73 8.13 -4.01 3.06
C HIS A 73 7.28 -4.74 2.03
N LYS A 74 6.00 -4.83 2.31
CA LYS A 74 5.02 -5.51 1.47
C LYS A 74 3.62 -4.96 1.72
N GLU A 75 2.72 -5.29 0.82
CA GLU A 75 1.30 -5.11 0.97
C GLU A 75 0.62 -6.46 1.12
N ARG A 76 -0.38 -6.53 1.99
CA ARG A 76 -1.29 -7.66 2.14
C ARG A 76 -2.70 -7.23 1.81
N ALA A 77 -3.45 -8.13 1.16
CA ALA A 77 -4.88 -8.00 1.02
C ALA A 77 -5.58 -9.03 1.89
N ALA A 78 -6.71 -8.65 2.46
CA ALA A 78 -7.61 -9.55 3.18
C ALA A 78 -9.06 -9.17 2.85
N ARG A 79 -10.01 -10.07 3.05
CA ARG A 79 -11.43 -9.78 2.82
C ARG A 79 -12.35 -10.51 3.79
N ALA A 80 -13.54 -9.94 3.98
CA ALA A 80 -14.64 -10.59 4.70
C ALA A 80 -15.98 -10.17 4.08
N LYS A 81 -17.03 -10.93 4.30
CA LYS A 81 -18.40 -10.54 3.88
C LYS A 81 -19.04 -9.55 4.84
N SER A 82 -18.59 -9.53 6.07
CA SER A 82 -19.06 -8.62 7.12
C SER A 82 -17.87 -8.06 7.90
N LEU A 83 -17.98 -6.84 8.41
CA LEU A 83 -16.98 -6.23 9.31
C LEU A 83 -16.89 -6.93 10.69
N TYR A 84 -17.84 -7.81 10.99
CA TYR A 84 -17.91 -8.56 12.26
C TYR A 84 -17.42 -10.01 12.11
N GLU A 85 -16.99 -10.41 10.91
CA GLU A 85 -16.38 -11.70 10.62
C GLU A 85 -14.86 -11.58 10.58
N GLU A 86 -14.18 -12.71 10.72
CA GLU A 86 -12.73 -12.78 10.54
C GLU A 86 -12.36 -12.51 9.07
N PHE A 87 -11.41 -11.61 8.86
CA PHE A 87 -10.90 -11.32 7.53
C PHE A 87 -9.95 -12.41 7.07
N GLU A 88 -10.30 -13.07 5.97
CA GLU A 88 -9.46 -14.03 5.27
C GLU A 88 -8.31 -13.29 4.59
N THR A 89 -7.07 -13.64 4.91
CA THR A 89 -5.89 -13.13 4.20
C THR A 89 -5.81 -13.77 2.81
N GLN A 90 -5.51 -12.96 1.79
CA GLN A 90 -5.32 -13.46 0.43
C GLN A 90 -4.30 -14.61 0.40
N PRO A 91 -4.66 -15.76 -0.17
CA PRO A 91 -3.74 -16.89 -0.31
C PRO A 91 -2.60 -16.61 -1.30
N GLY A 92 -1.54 -17.40 -1.23
CA GLY A 92 -0.44 -17.32 -2.20
C GLY A 92 0.63 -16.27 -1.90
N GLY A 93 0.55 -15.58 -0.78
CA GLY A 93 1.60 -14.65 -0.33
C GLY A 93 1.19 -13.17 -0.33
N PRO A 94 2.14 -12.25 -0.27
CA PRO A 94 1.87 -10.82 -0.34
C PRO A 94 1.22 -10.42 -1.66
N PHE A 95 0.30 -9.47 -1.59
CA PHE A 95 -0.29 -8.83 -2.76
C PHE A 95 0.75 -8.06 -3.59
N LEU A 96 1.66 -7.35 -2.91
CA LEU A 96 2.78 -6.64 -3.52
C LEU A 96 4.00 -6.73 -2.61
N THR A 97 5.15 -7.11 -3.15
CA THR A 97 6.45 -7.09 -2.47
C THR A 97 7.59 -7.23 -3.46
N THR A 98 8.77 -6.77 -3.10
CA THR A 98 10.01 -6.98 -3.84
C THR A 98 11.08 -7.66 -2.98
N LEU A 99 10.66 -8.24 -1.85
CA LEU A 99 11.57 -8.91 -0.90
C LEU A 99 12.31 -10.08 -1.55
N ASP A 100 11.62 -10.87 -2.37
CA ASP A 100 12.12 -12.05 -3.09
C ASP A 100 12.84 -11.73 -4.41
N ALA A 101 12.89 -10.44 -4.79
CA ALA A 101 13.47 -9.95 -6.04
C ALA A 101 14.55 -8.87 -5.78
N PRO A 102 15.73 -9.24 -5.23
CA PRO A 102 16.73 -8.26 -4.77
C PRO A 102 17.34 -7.40 -5.90
N TYR A 103 17.25 -7.84 -7.15
CA TYR A 103 17.74 -7.09 -8.32
C TYR A 103 16.61 -6.36 -9.08
N HIS A 104 15.38 -6.43 -8.58
CA HIS A 104 14.26 -5.72 -9.19
C HIS A 104 14.48 -4.21 -9.12
N PRO A 105 14.19 -3.45 -10.19
CA PRO A 105 14.43 -2.00 -10.21
C PRO A 105 13.58 -1.22 -9.21
N ILE A 106 12.46 -1.80 -8.77
CA ILE A 106 11.64 -1.29 -7.66
C ILE A 106 11.98 -2.09 -6.41
N GLN A 107 12.15 -1.41 -5.29
CA GLN A 107 12.36 -2.03 -3.99
C GLN A 107 11.42 -1.42 -2.94
N LYS A 108 11.24 -2.09 -1.81
CA LYS A 108 10.44 -1.59 -0.66
C LYS A 108 8.98 -1.30 -1.05
N ALA A 109 8.42 -2.09 -1.97
CA ALA A 109 7.06 -1.88 -2.48
C ALA A 109 6.00 -2.30 -1.46
N GLY A 110 5.01 -1.44 -1.25
CA GLY A 110 3.90 -1.65 -0.31
C GLY A 110 3.26 -0.33 0.14
N HIS A 111 2.39 -0.37 1.11
CA HIS A 111 1.69 0.76 1.73
C HIS A 111 0.96 1.61 0.70
N GLY A 112 -0.11 1.05 0.17
CA GLY A 112 -0.81 1.67 -0.94
C GLY A 112 -2.33 1.63 -0.83
N SER A 113 -2.97 2.10 -1.88
CA SER A 113 -4.43 2.19 -1.97
C SER A 113 -4.95 1.90 -3.36
N LEU A 114 -6.18 1.40 -3.42
CA LEU A 114 -6.90 1.17 -4.67
C LEU A 114 -7.40 2.48 -5.27
N VAL A 115 -7.42 2.53 -6.59
CA VAL A 115 -8.11 3.53 -7.38
C VAL A 115 -8.74 2.87 -8.60
N ASP A 116 -9.96 3.23 -8.91
CA ASP A 116 -10.65 2.83 -10.13
C ASP A 116 -10.77 4.01 -11.11
N THR A 117 -10.89 3.69 -12.38
CA THR A 117 -11.14 4.66 -13.43
C THR A 117 -12.61 4.66 -13.84
N PRO A 118 -13.11 5.73 -14.47
CA PRO A 118 -14.47 5.74 -15.01
C PRO A 118 -14.76 4.60 -16.03
N ASP A 119 -13.73 4.07 -16.66
CA ASP A 119 -13.83 2.96 -17.61
C ASP A 119 -13.75 1.58 -16.95
N GLY A 120 -13.69 1.54 -15.60
CA GLY A 120 -13.71 0.31 -14.81
C GLY A 120 -12.36 -0.39 -14.68
N GLU A 121 -11.26 0.25 -15.08
CA GLU A 121 -9.93 -0.27 -14.80
C GLU A 121 -9.54 0.00 -13.34
N TRP A 122 -8.75 -0.90 -12.78
CA TRP A 122 -8.26 -0.81 -11.41
C TRP A 122 -6.76 -0.64 -11.37
N TYR A 123 -6.32 0.22 -10.47
CA TYR A 123 -4.92 0.49 -10.18
C TYR A 123 -4.66 0.46 -8.69
N PHE A 124 -3.42 0.24 -8.34
CA PHE A 124 -2.92 0.30 -6.97
C PHE A 124 -1.75 1.27 -6.90
N THR A 125 -1.93 2.37 -6.17
CA THR A 125 -0.85 3.32 -5.87
C THR A 125 -0.13 2.86 -4.61
N HIS A 126 1.19 2.94 -4.58
CA HIS A 126 1.96 2.42 -3.45
C HIS A 126 3.27 3.18 -3.24
N LEU A 127 3.86 3.01 -2.07
CA LEU A 127 5.21 3.46 -1.81
C LEU A 127 6.23 2.47 -2.37
N MET A 128 7.34 2.99 -2.86
CA MET A 128 8.47 2.21 -3.36
C MET A 128 9.77 2.99 -3.23
N GLY A 129 10.89 2.38 -3.58
CA GLY A 129 12.15 3.07 -3.83
C GLY A 129 12.79 2.54 -5.11
N ARG A 130 13.52 3.40 -5.83
CA ARG A 130 14.36 3.02 -6.98
C ARG A 130 15.82 3.06 -6.56
N PRO A 131 16.42 1.90 -6.24
CA PRO A 131 17.79 1.89 -5.73
C PRO A 131 18.82 2.16 -6.82
N LEU A 132 19.88 2.84 -6.42
CA LEU A 132 21.12 2.89 -7.17
C LEU A 132 22.04 1.79 -6.67
N HIS A 133 22.49 0.93 -7.57
CA HIS A 133 23.49 -0.08 -7.28
C HIS A 133 24.87 0.54 -7.40
N ARG A 134 25.69 0.46 -6.34
CA ARG A 134 27.12 0.72 -6.49
C ARG A 134 27.76 -0.51 -7.15
N SER A 135 28.94 -0.30 -7.76
CA SER A 135 29.69 -1.38 -8.43
C SER A 135 29.77 -2.65 -7.58
N GLN A 136 29.82 -3.79 -8.22
CA GLN A 136 29.68 -5.16 -7.66
C GLN A 136 30.59 -5.48 -6.47
N GLU A 137 31.54 -4.63 -6.14
CA GLU A 137 32.61 -4.93 -5.16
C GLU A 137 32.29 -4.56 -3.71
N SER A 138 31.20 -3.87 -3.40
CA SER A 138 31.03 -3.31 -2.05
C SER A 138 29.66 -3.47 -1.40
N SER A 139 28.75 -4.23 -1.93
CA SER A 139 27.39 -4.26 -1.40
C SER A 139 27.16 -5.46 -0.48
N ILE A 140 27.01 -5.19 0.81
CA ILE A 140 26.49 -6.16 1.78
C ILE A 140 25.06 -6.56 1.41
N ASP A 141 24.29 -5.65 0.78
CA ASP A 141 22.95 -5.89 0.26
C ASP A 141 22.91 -5.60 -1.27
N PRO A 142 22.61 -6.61 -2.11
CA PRO A 142 22.56 -6.45 -3.56
C PRO A 142 21.48 -5.47 -4.02
N ARG A 143 20.53 -5.10 -3.16
CA ARG A 143 19.42 -4.19 -3.47
C ARG A 143 19.86 -2.74 -3.69
N GLY A 144 21.01 -2.33 -3.15
CA GLY A 144 21.55 -0.97 -3.31
C GLY A 144 20.93 0.05 -2.33
N TRP A 145 20.96 1.32 -2.72
CA TRP A 145 20.46 2.43 -1.90
C TRP A 145 19.42 3.25 -2.66
N CYS A 146 18.39 3.70 -1.96
CA CYS A 146 17.35 4.57 -2.49
C CYS A 146 17.64 6.03 -2.10
N PRO A 147 18.43 6.79 -2.86
CA PRO A 147 18.85 8.14 -2.50
C PRO A 147 17.69 9.14 -2.50
N LEU A 148 16.63 8.89 -3.27
CA LEU A 148 15.42 9.71 -3.28
C LEU A 148 14.45 9.35 -2.15
N GLY A 149 14.80 8.37 -1.30
CA GLY A 149 13.92 7.89 -0.26
C GLY A 149 12.79 7.02 -0.80
N ARG A 150 11.57 7.29 -0.35
CA ARG A 150 10.37 6.61 -0.83
C ARG A 150 9.67 7.47 -1.88
N GLU A 151 9.36 6.84 -2.99
CA GLU A 151 8.66 7.40 -4.12
C GLU A 151 7.27 6.76 -4.24
N THR A 152 6.39 7.36 -5.02
CA THR A 152 5.07 6.79 -5.32
C THR A 152 5.14 6.04 -6.65
N GLY A 153 4.73 4.77 -6.61
CA GLY A 153 4.51 3.93 -7.78
C GLY A 153 3.03 3.69 -8.02
N ILE A 154 2.73 3.21 -9.22
CA ILE A 154 1.40 2.76 -9.60
C ILE A 154 1.50 1.41 -10.29
N GLN A 155 0.55 0.50 -10.04
CA GLN A 155 0.48 -0.80 -10.69
C GLN A 155 -0.94 -1.01 -11.21
N LYS A 156 -1.06 -1.63 -12.39
CA LYS A 156 -2.35 -2.09 -12.89
C LYS A 156 -2.79 -3.30 -12.09
N LEU A 157 -4.07 -3.34 -11.71
CA LEU A 157 -4.65 -4.40 -10.93
C LEU A 157 -5.66 -5.19 -11.78
N ILE A 158 -5.69 -6.48 -11.56
CA ILE A 158 -6.68 -7.40 -12.11
C ILE A 158 -7.36 -8.18 -10.98
N TRP A 159 -8.59 -8.62 -11.22
CA TRP A 159 -9.33 -9.48 -10.30
C TRP A 159 -9.37 -10.89 -10.89
N ASP A 160 -9.09 -11.90 -10.05
CA ASP A 160 -9.23 -13.30 -10.45
C ASP A 160 -10.70 -13.78 -10.37
N GLU A 161 -10.92 -15.03 -10.77
CA GLU A 161 -12.25 -15.65 -10.78
C GLU A 161 -12.85 -15.82 -9.38
N ASP A 162 -11.99 -15.93 -8.36
CA ASP A 162 -12.39 -16.01 -6.94
C ASP A 162 -12.61 -14.63 -6.32
N GLY A 163 -12.38 -13.57 -7.08
CA GLY A 163 -12.53 -12.17 -6.66
C GLY A 163 -11.36 -11.65 -5.82
N TRP A 164 -10.17 -12.24 -5.92
CA TRP A 164 -8.98 -11.66 -5.31
C TRP A 164 -8.28 -10.68 -6.25
N PRO A 165 -7.75 -9.57 -5.69
CA PRO A 165 -6.96 -8.62 -6.47
C PRO A 165 -5.54 -9.13 -6.68
N HIS A 166 -4.99 -8.88 -7.87
CA HIS A 166 -3.60 -9.18 -8.22
C HIS A 166 -2.97 -8.01 -8.98
N ILE A 167 -1.68 -7.81 -8.79
CA ILE A 167 -0.91 -6.91 -9.64
C ILE A 167 -0.74 -7.57 -11.02
N ALA A 168 -1.13 -6.89 -12.09
CA ALA A 168 -1.11 -7.44 -13.45
C ALA A 168 0.28 -7.89 -13.91
N GLY A 169 1.33 -7.23 -13.43
CA GLY A 169 2.74 -7.57 -13.68
C GLY A 169 3.34 -8.59 -12.71
N GLY A 170 2.52 -9.22 -11.84
CA GLY A 170 2.99 -10.09 -10.74
C GLY A 170 3.30 -9.30 -9.48
N HIS A 171 3.48 -10.00 -8.36
CA HIS A 171 3.58 -9.40 -7.02
C HIS A 171 4.82 -8.50 -6.79
N ASN A 172 5.80 -8.53 -7.69
CA ASN A 172 6.93 -7.59 -7.62
C ASN A 172 6.62 -6.22 -8.27
N GLY A 173 5.53 -6.13 -9.03
CA GLY A 173 5.17 -4.95 -9.80
C GLY A 173 6.03 -4.75 -11.05
N LEU A 174 5.76 -3.68 -11.78
CA LEU A 174 6.48 -3.26 -12.98
C LEU A 174 7.04 -1.86 -12.78
N LEU A 175 8.19 -1.56 -13.40
CA LEU A 175 8.76 -0.21 -13.40
C LEU A 175 7.92 0.74 -14.30
N GLU A 176 7.39 0.21 -15.37
CA GLU A 176 6.55 0.93 -16.33
C GLU A 176 5.20 0.23 -16.44
N VAL A 177 4.14 0.99 -16.39
CA VAL A 177 2.75 0.52 -16.42
C VAL A 177 2.00 1.31 -17.47
N ASP A 178 1.17 0.62 -18.26
CA ASP A 178 0.32 1.28 -19.26
C ASP A 178 -0.62 2.29 -18.60
N ALA A 179 -0.75 3.44 -19.23
CA ALA A 179 -1.70 4.45 -18.81
C ALA A 179 -3.13 3.91 -18.89
N PRO A 180 -4.04 4.38 -18.01
CA PRO A 180 -5.45 4.04 -18.12
C PRO A 180 -6.05 4.42 -19.48
N LEU A 181 -7.06 3.67 -19.91
CA LEU A 181 -7.80 3.98 -21.13
C LEU A 181 -8.44 5.39 -21.05
N ASN A 182 -8.51 6.06 -22.19
CA ASN A 182 -9.18 7.35 -22.33
C ASN A 182 -8.64 8.50 -21.45
N VAL A 183 -7.46 8.32 -20.88
CA VAL A 183 -6.76 9.40 -20.16
C VAL A 183 -6.15 10.36 -21.18
N LYS A 184 -6.48 11.63 -21.04
CA LYS A 184 -5.85 12.67 -21.85
C LYS A 184 -4.45 12.93 -21.32
N GLU A 185 -3.48 13.02 -22.22
CA GLU A 185 -2.14 13.47 -21.85
C GLU A 185 -2.24 14.86 -21.21
N HIS A 186 -1.71 14.97 -20.01
CA HIS A 186 -1.62 16.22 -19.28
C HIS A 186 -0.14 16.56 -19.07
N LYS A 187 0.31 17.65 -19.67
CA LYS A 187 1.61 18.22 -19.32
C LYS A 187 1.46 18.97 -18.01
N TRP A 188 2.09 18.46 -16.99
CA TRP A 188 2.20 19.19 -15.75
C TRP A 188 3.20 20.34 -15.94
N GLU A 189 2.70 21.56 -15.81
CA GLU A 189 3.53 22.76 -15.73
C GLU A 189 3.52 23.20 -14.26
N PRO A 190 4.67 23.27 -13.61
CA PRO A 190 4.73 23.73 -12.24
C PRO A 190 4.26 25.19 -12.14
N ASP A 191 3.48 25.51 -11.14
CA ASP A 191 3.02 26.87 -10.82
C ASP A 191 4.16 27.81 -10.40
N CYS A 192 5.35 27.26 -10.22
CA CYS A 192 6.57 27.97 -9.87
C CYS A 192 7.71 27.62 -10.85
N PRO A 193 8.73 28.47 -11.01
CA PRO A 193 9.89 28.16 -11.82
C PRO A 193 10.56 26.86 -11.38
N VAL A 194 11.03 26.10 -12.38
CA VAL A 194 11.74 24.81 -12.15
C VAL A 194 13.02 25.02 -11.33
N LYS A 195 13.55 26.23 -11.32
CA LYS A 195 14.73 26.64 -10.55
C LYS A 195 14.41 27.92 -9.80
N ASP A 196 14.63 27.90 -8.50
CA ASP A 196 14.64 29.05 -7.63
C ASP A 196 16.08 29.26 -7.17
N ASP A 197 16.68 30.40 -7.53
CA ASP A 197 18.04 30.77 -7.12
C ASP A 197 18.04 31.67 -5.87
N PHE A 198 16.88 31.90 -5.29
CA PHE A 198 16.65 32.64 -4.05
C PHE A 198 17.12 34.11 -4.10
N ASP A 199 17.19 34.70 -5.30
CA ASP A 199 17.63 36.08 -5.52
C ASP A 199 16.48 37.07 -5.78
N GLY A 200 15.24 36.58 -5.76
CA GLY A 200 14.02 37.32 -6.03
C GLY A 200 13.15 37.59 -4.83
N ASP A 201 12.60 38.76 -4.71
CA ASP A 201 11.47 39.07 -3.83
C ASP A 201 10.18 38.48 -4.42
N ARG A 202 9.57 37.50 -3.74
CA ARG A 202 8.26 36.97 -4.06
C ARG A 202 7.27 37.23 -2.96
#